data_0d5a940d08175d76107fa7bba744b002
#
_entry.id   0d5a940d08175d76107fa7bba744b002
#
_cell.length_a   1.000
_cell.length_b   1.000
_cell.length_c   1.000
_cell.angle_alpha   90.00
_cell.angle_beta   90.00
_cell.angle_gamma   90.00
#
_symmetry.space_group_name_H-M   'P 1'
#
loop_
_entity.id
_entity.type
_entity.pdbx_description
1 polymer ?
#
loop_
_entity_poly.entity_id
_entity_poly.type
_entity_poly.pdbx_seq_one_letter_code
_entity_poly.pdbx_strand_id
1 'polypeptide(L)'
;MTKKIPINFKSLATRLLVVFIMCLPLWSSKSYSQEAESYVVLNTTDGTLTFKHDTEKPSDAYSLNYGYNFPGWKNQAEKIKTVIFDDSFADARPEFCSYWFANCENLTSIIDIENLNTENVKLMMCMFYHCKSLTSLDVSKFDTKNVEDMNGMFDTCSGLTTLDVSNFNTSNVTEMEAMFAGCSNLKSIDISNFDTRNVTLIGSLFKNCSSLTSLDVSKLNTDKVTTMKWMFYGCSNLESLDLSKLNTANVKNMYGMFRYCSSLPSLDLSNFDTQNVTNMTDMFNHCSSLTSLDLSNFDTKNVTDMSGMFAYCSALPSLDISSLNTSNVTDMTWMFYSCSMLESLDLSRFNTEKVTTMNRMFAFNENITTIYVSDKFVTTALTNDEDIFINCSKLKGAIEYEYGKGGKEFANYTTGYFTKSTTTGIKPLDTSDYHTTGYYDLHGRHFDNLKKGINIIRRDNKTVKVSVK
;
A
#
# COMPACT_ATOMS: atom_id res chain seq x y z
N MET A 1 104.36 -15.40 31.59
CA MET A 1 104.62 -14.41 30.53
C MET A 1 103.42 -14.33 29.64
N THR A 2 102.51 -13.39 29.86
CA THR A 2 101.32 -13.19 29.11
C THR A 2 101.48 -12.03 28.13
N LYS A 3 101.58 -12.32 26.84
CA LYS A 3 101.64 -11.32 25.77
C LYS A 3 100.29 -10.65 25.61
N LYS A 4 100.21 -9.34 25.90
CA LYS A 4 99.07 -8.50 25.53
C LYS A 4 99.17 -8.13 24.04
N ILE A 5 98.20 -8.45 23.26
CA ILE A 5 98.06 -8.00 21.87
C ILE A 5 97.29 -6.66 21.91
N PRO A 6 97.76 -5.58 21.33
CA PRO A 6 97.00 -4.30 21.29
C PRO A 6 95.93 -4.35 20.25
N ILE A 7 94.69 -4.22 20.68
CA ILE A 7 93.50 -4.09 19.78
C ILE A 7 93.46 -2.65 19.27
N ASN A 8 93.64 -2.49 17.97
CA ASN A 8 93.59 -1.19 17.32
C ASN A 8 92.13 -0.75 17.09
N PHE A 9 91.62 0.04 18.02
CA PHE A 9 90.18 0.52 18.04
C PHE A 9 89.78 1.35 16.78
N LYS A 10 90.74 1.92 16.03
CA LYS A 10 90.39 2.69 14.80
C LYS A 10 89.93 1.82 13.64
N SER A 11 90.33 0.58 13.52
CA SER A 11 89.95 -0.35 12.49
C SER A 11 88.52 -0.96 12.75
N LEU A 12 88.16 -1.04 14.03
CA LEU A 12 86.87 -1.59 14.43
C LEU A 12 85.73 -0.59 14.22
N ALA A 13 86.00 0.71 14.48
CA ALA A 13 85.00 1.79 14.24
C ALA A 13 84.69 1.99 12.77
N THR A 14 85.72 1.88 11.87
CA THR A 14 85.49 2.03 10.41
C THR A 14 84.80 0.82 9.82
N ARG A 15 84.97 -0.40 10.32
CA ARG A 15 84.28 -1.60 9.90
C ARG A 15 82.81 -1.64 10.42
N LEU A 16 82.53 -1.13 11.60
CA LEU A 16 81.23 -0.98 12.17
C LEU A 16 80.43 0.12 11.42
N LEU A 17 81.04 1.23 11.00
CA LEU A 17 80.43 2.28 10.27
C LEU A 17 80.06 1.84 8.84
N VAL A 18 80.82 1.03 8.13
CA VAL A 18 80.55 0.48 6.82
C VAL A 18 79.46 -0.60 6.91
N VAL A 19 79.40 -1.40 7.96
CA VAL A 19 78.34 -2.37 8.16
C VAL A 19 76.98 -1.69 8.51
N PHE A 20 77.05 -0.54 9.27
CA PHE A 20 75.84 0.23 9.58
C PHE A 20 75.30 0.98 8.37
N ILE A 21 76.13 1.40 7.41
CA ILE A 21 75.67 2.03 6.15
C ILE A 21 75.15 0.99 5.15
N MET A 22 75.62 -0.26 5.19
CA MET A 22 75.11 -1.33 4.35
C MET A 22 73.82 -2.04 4.93
N CYS A 23 73.45 -1.78 6.19
CA CYS A 23 72.27 -2.29 6.85
C CYS A 23 71.17 -1.23 7.03
N LEU A 24 71.27 -0.07 6.36
CA LEU A 24 70.06 0.74 6.15
C LEU A 24 69.16 -0.08 5.24
N PRO A 25 67.98 -0.57 5.71
CA PRO A 25 67.01 -1.12 4.77
C PRO A 25 66.78 -0.02 3.75
N LEU A 26 66.92 -0.35 2.48
CA LEU A 26 66.25 0.36 1.43
C LEU A 26 64.76 0.30 1.81
N TRP A 27 64.30 1.21 2.66
CA TRP A 27 62.94 1.60 2.68
C TRP A 27 62.70 2.21 1.31
N SER A 28 62.43 1.32 0.31
CA SER A 28 61.60 1.74 -0.77
C SER A 28 60.38 2.26 -0.06
N SER A 29 60.20 3.56 -0.03
CA SER A 29 58.88 4.14 0.14
C SER A 29 58.06 3.51 -0.99
N LYS A 30 57.40 2.34 -0.69
CA LYS A 30 56.20 2.06 -1.39
C LYS A 30 55.38 3.32 -1.17
N SER A 31 55.38 4.20 -2.14
CA SER A 31 54.28 5.18 -2.24
C SER A 31 53.05 4.30 -2.21
N TYR A 32 52.37 4.17 -1.07
CA TYR A 32 51.03 3.72 -1.04
C TYR A 32 50.31 4.75 -1.92
N SER A 33 50.06 4.40 -3.17
CA SER A 33 49.11 5.15 -3.92
C SER A 33 47.83 5.12 -3.09
N GLN A 34 47.35 6.26 -2.69
CA GLN A 34 46.09 6.37 -1.97
C GLN A 34 45.08 5.67 -2.86
N GLU A 35 44.38 4.65 -2.31
CA GLU A 35 43.32 3.96 -3.06
C GLU A 35 42.18 4.94 -3.27
N ALA A 36 41.53 4.87 -4.43
CA ALA A 36 40.34 5.64 -4.70
C ALA A 36 39.24 5.26 -3.69
N GLU A 37 38.58 6.24 -3.15
CA GLU A 37 37.39 6.04 -2.28
C GLU A 37 36.17 6.80 -2.79
N SER A 38 34.99 6.27 -2.49
CA SER A 38 33.73 6.92 -2.83
C SER A 38 33.33 7.94 -1.79
N TYR A 39 32.99 9.14 -2.21
CA TYR A 39 32.56 10.23 -1.33
C TYR A 39 31.60 11.19 -2.04
N VAL A 40 31.01 12.10 -1.27
CA VAL A 40 30.02 13.06 -1.76
C VAL A 40 30.40 14.46 -1.29
N VAL A 41 30.37 15.44 -2.19
CA VAL A 41 30.59 16.85 -1.91
C VAL A 41 29.30 17.62 -2.10
N LEU A 42 28.93 18.44 -1.12
CA LEU A 42 27.75 19.32 -1.21
C LEU A 42 28.20 20.78 -1.30
N ASN A 43 27.95 21.42 -2.43
CA ASN A 43 28.02 22.87 -2.55
C ASN A 43 26.71 23.49 -2.05
N THR A 44 26.70 24.03 -0.86
CA THR A 44 25.50 24.64 -0.26
C THR A 44 25.12 25.99 -0.86
N THR A 45 25.97 26.60 -1.70
CA THR A 45 25.71 27.90 -2.33
C THR A 45 24.73 27.76 -3.49
N ASP A 46 24.92 26.74 -4.34
CA ASP A 46 24.06 26.47 -5.50
C ASP A 46 23.15 25.25 -5.31
N GLY A 47 23.40 24.43 -4.29
CA GLY A 47 22.62 23.22 -3.98
C GLY A 47 23.04 22.02 -4.81
N THR A 48 24.31 21.95 -5.26
CA THR A 48 24.81 20.83 -6.04
C THR A 48 25.44 19.77 -5.12
N LEU A 49 24.96 18.52 -5.25
CA LEU A 49 25.50 17.33 -4.57
C LEU A 49 26.25 16.49 -5.60
N THR A 50 27.58 16.37 -5.47
CA THR A 50 28.44 15.65 -6.43
C THR A 50 28.98 14.36 -5.82
N PHE A 51 28.75 13.23 -6.49
CA PHE A 51 29.30 11.91 -6.15
C PHE A 51 30.59 11.69 -6.90
N LYS A 52 31.65 11.25 -6.21
CA LYS A 52 32.98 11.01 -6.75
C LYS A 52 33.62 9.73 -6.21
N HIS A 53 34.54 9.16 -7.00
CA HIS A 53 35.34 8.00 -6.61
C HIS A 53 36.78 8.21 -7.10
N ASP A 54 37.61 8.86 -6.31
CA ASP A 54 38.97 9.17 -6.66
C ASP A 54 39.89 9.22 -5.39
N THR A 55 41.12 9.67 -5.57
CA THR A 55 42.13 9.80 -4.48
C THR A 55 42.16 11.19 -3.85
N GLU A 56 41.22 12.10 -4.24
CA GLU A 56 41.26 13.52 -3.90
C GLU A 56 40.16 13.93 -2.93
N LYS A 57 39.71 13.02 -2.05
CA LYS A 57 38.62 13.29 -1.10
C LYS A 57 38.89 14.48 -0.20
N PRO A 58 38.08 15.56 -0.27
CA PRO A 58 38.16 16.69 0.65
C PRO A 58 37.88 16.29 2.10
N SER A 59 38.43 17.02 3.05
CA SER A 59 38.27 16.74 4.49
C SER A 59 36.83 16.96 5.00
N ASP A 60 36.02 17.74 4.28
CA ASP A 60 34.63 18.05 4.56
C ASP A 60 33.64 17.24 3.71
N ALA A 61 34.16 16.35 2.85
CA ALA A 61 33.31 15.46 2.05
C ALA A 61 32.63 14.39 2.92
N TYR A 62 31.42 14.02 2.55
CA TYR A 62 30.69 12.93 3.17
C TYR A 62 31.15 11.58 2.62
N SER A 63 31.22 10.57 3.48
CA SER A 63 31.32 9.17 3.04
C SER A 63 29.94 8.64 2.66
N LEU A 64 29.88 7.61 1.78
CA LEU A 64 28.65 6.90 1.52
C LEU A 64 28.09 6.26 2.79
N ASN A 65 26.77 6.18 2.91
CA ASN A 65 26.14 5.52 4.05
C ASN A 65 26.26 3.98 3.95
N TYR A 66 25.98 3.32 5.06
CA TYR A 66 26.00 1.87 5.17
C TYR A 66 24.63 1.34 5.61
N GLY A 67 24.13 0.33 4.89
CA GLY A 67 22.86 -0.34 5.21
C GLY A 67 21.66 0.62 5.22
N TYR A 68 20.90 0.59 6.30
CA TYR A 68 19.74 1.44 6.54
C TYR A 68 20.04 2.79 7.17
N ASN A 69 21.31 3.16 7.30
CA ASN A 69 21.68 4.45 7.88
C ASN A 69 21.38 5.59 6.91
N PHE A 70 20.98 6.73 7.44
CA PHE A 70 20.84 7.95 6.65
C PHE A 70 22.22 8.46 6.18
N PRO A 71 22.31 9.04 4.98
CA PRO A 71 23.53 9.66 4.49
C PRO A 71 23.92 10.90 5.32
N GLY A 72 25.22 11.23 5.33
CA GLY A 72 25.73 12.36 6.11
C GLY A 72 25.15 13.72 5.75
N TRP A 73 24.68 13.89 4.50
CA TRP A 73 24.05 15.13 3.99
C TRP A 73 22.55 15.26 4.29
N LYS A 74 21.92 14.28 4.97
CA LYS A 74 20.46 14.28 5.22
C LYS A 74 19.88 15.58 5.77
N ASN A 75 20.62 16.26 6.66
CA ASN A 75 20.18 17.52 7.29
C ASN A 75 20.28 18.73 6.35
N GLN A 76 20.79 18.54 5.13
CA GLN A 76 20.89 19.54 4.07
C GLN A 76 20.03 19.19 2.85
N ALA A 77 19.20 18.13 2.95
CA ALA A 77 18.40 17.61 1.84
C ALA A 77 17.58 18.69 1.13
N GLU A 78 16.95 19.60 1.88
CA GLU A 78 16.17 20.72 1.32
C GLU A 78 16.98 21.72 0.49
N LYS A 79 18.30 21.75 0.66
CA LYS A 79 19.20 22.63 -0.13
C LYS A 79 19.57 22.01 -1.48
N ILE A 80 19.44 20.70 -1.63
CA ILE A 80 19.88 19.97 -2.80
C ILE A 80 18.90 20.24 -3.95
N LYS A 81 19.41 20.79 -5.06
CA LYS A 81 18.67 21.11 -6.29
C LYS A 81 19.14 20.30 -7.48
N THR A 82 20.41 19.95 -7.50
CA THR A 82 21.07 19.19 -8.58
C THR A 82 21.94 18.11 -7.96
N VAL A 83 21.90 16.91 -8.52
CA VAL A 83 22.83 15.82 -8.24
C VAL A 83 23.69 15.60 -9.46
N ILE A 84 24.98 15.38 -9.29
CA ILE A 84 25.93 15.04 -10.35
C ILE A 84 26.65 13.77 -9.95
N PHE A 85 26.63 12.77 -10.84
CA PHE A 85 27.53 11.62 -10.75
C PHE A 85 28.74 11.88 -11.65
N ASP A 86 29.84 12.33 -11.03
CA ASP A 86 31.10 12.59 -11.74
C ASP A 86 31.57 11.34 -12.49
N ASP A 87 32.30 11.51 -13.62
CA ASP A 87 32.81 10.39 -14.42
C ASP A 87 33.62 9.38 -13.58
N SER A 88 34.33 9.86 -12.54
CA SER A 88 35.06 9.00 -11.62
C SER A 88 34.17 8.03 -10.86
N PHE A 89 32.88 8.37 -10.64
CA PHE A 89 31.94 7.53 -9.91
C PHE A 89 31.54 6.27 -10.69
N ALA A 90 31.80 6.21 -11.99
CA ALA A 90 31.53 5.00 -12.80
C ALA A 90 32.32 3.77 -12.31
N ASP A 91 33.44 3.97 -11.61
CA ASP A 91 34.24 2.90 -11.02
C ASP A 91 33.78 2.54 -9.58
N ALA A 92 32.92 3.33 -8.96
CA ALA A 92 32.34 3.04 -7.66
C ALA A 92 31.41 1.82 -7.72
N ARG A 93 31.37 1.06 -6.63
CA ARG A 93 30.52 -0.14 -6.49
C ARG A 93 29.78 -0.09 -5.15
N PRO A 94 28.82 0.83 -4.98
CA PRO A 94 28.07 0.95 -3.73
C PRO A 94 27.25 -0.32 -3.48
N GLU A 95 27.16 -0.75 -2.22
CA GLU A 95 26.29 -1.82 -1.79
C GLU A 95 24.91 -1.29 -1.32
N PHE A 96 24.83 -0.02 -0.99
CA PHE A 96 23.63 0.58 -0.38
C PHE A 96 23.39 1.97 -0.95
N CYS A 97 22.16 2.22 -1.43
CA CYS A 97 21.68 3.51 -1.90
C CYS A 97 20.51 4.04 -1.06
N SER A 98 20.24 3.41 0.11
CA SER A 98 19.13 3.79 0.97
C SER A 98 19.18 5.26 1.34
N TYR A 99 18.07 5.98 1.18
CA TYR A 99 17.89 7.39 1.58
C TYR A 99 18.79 8.42 0.87
N TRP A 100 19.51 8.07 -0.20
CA TRP A 100 20.49 9.00 -0.79
C TRP A 100 19.92 10.38 -1.13
N PHE A 101 18.69 10.40 -1.63
CA PHE A 101 18.00 11.65 -2.01
C PHE A 101 16.73 11.88 -1.19
N ALA A 102 16.59 11.14 -0.08
CA ALA A 102 15.39 11.28 0.76
C ALA A 102 15.22 12.72 1.26
N ASN A 103 13.99 13.26 1.09
CA ASN A 103 13.60 14.63 1.42
C ASN A 103 14.34 15.73 0.62
N CYS A 104 14.95 15.38 -0.52
CA CYS A 104 15.46 16.40 -1.46
C CYS A 104 14.28 17.02 -2.23
N GLU A 105 13.40 17.71 -1.52
CA GLU A 105 12.15 18.24 -2.09
C GLU A 105 12.37 19.23 -3.23
N ASN A 106 13.52 19.91 -3.25
CA ASN A 106 13.91 20.89 -4.26
C ASN A 106 14.79 20.31 -5.38
N LEU A 107 15.05 19.00 -5.37
CA LEU A 107 15.81 18.32 -6.41
C LEU A 107 15.03 18.33 -7.72
N THR A 108 15.62 18.97 -8.74
CA THR A 108 15.01 19.11 -10.07
C THR A 108 15.75 18.33 -11.17
N SER A 109 17.02 18.00 -10.97
CA SER A 109 17.83 17.31 -11.98
C SER A 109 18.87 16.38 -11.35
N ILE A 110 19.10 15.24 -12.00
CA ILE A 110 20.20 14.32 -11.75
C ILE A 110 20.96 14.18 -13.07
N ILE A 111 22.24 14.52 -13.03
CA ILE A 111 23.12 14.58 -14.20
C ILE A 111 24.01 13.35 -14.17
N ASP A 112 24.23 12.71 -15.31
CA ASP A 112 25.11 11.57 -15.52
C ASP A 112 24.82 10.41 -14.56
N ILE A 113 23.52 10.14 -14.30
CA ILE A 113 23.06 9.06 -13.42
C ILE A 113 23.53 7.68 -13.89
N GLU A 114 23.89 7.52 -15.17
CA GLU A 114 24.47 6.32 -15.75
C GLU A 114 25.84 5.99 -15.18
N ASN A 115 26.53 6.95 -14.54
CA ASN A 115 27.77 6.72 -13.80
C ASN A 115 27.54 6.07 -12.42
N LEU A 116 26.28 5.94 -12.00
CA LEU A 116 25.92 5.14 -10.81
C LEU A 116 25.80 3.66 -11.19
N ASN A 117 26.84 2.88 -10.94
CA ASN A 117 26.80 1.43 -11.11
C ASN A 117 26.11 0.76 -9.91
N THR A 118 24.95 0.18 -10.14
CA THR A 118 24.13 -0.43 -9.08
C THR A 118 24.26 -1.96 -9.01
N GLU A 119 25.21 -2.58 -9.73
CA GLU A 119 25.33 -4.05 -9.82
C GLU A 119 25.49 -4.76 -8.48
N ASN A 120 26.04 -4.08 -7.44
CA ASN A 120 26.24 -4.63 -6.11
C ASN A 120 25.24 -4.11 -5.08
N VAL A 121 24.28 -3.26 -5.49
CA VAL A 121 23.33 -2.65 -4.56
C VAL A 121 22.31 -3.66 -4.06
N LYS A 122 22.18 -3.75 -2.74
CA LYS A 122 21.25 -4.61 -2.02
C LYS A 122 20.02 -3.87 -1.50
N LEU A 123 20.19 -2.59 -1.15
CA LEU A 123 19.12 -1.78 -0.55
C LEU A 123 18.95 -0.46 -1.30
N MET A 124 17.70 -0.22 -1.78
CA MET A 124 17.29 1.03 -2.41
C MET A 124 16.12 1.70 -1.64
N MET A 125 15.95 1.31 -0.36
CA MET A 125 14.89 1.83 0.48
C MET A 125 14.91 3.35 0.52
N CYS A 126 13.75 3.98 0.20
CA CYS A 126 13.57 5.44 0.24
C CYS A 126 14.61 6.25 -0.56
N MET A 127 15.21 5.66 -1.62
CA MET A 127 16.30 6.34 -2.35
C MET A 127 15.89 7.72 -2.86
N PHE A 128 14.66 7.85 -3.39
CA PHE A 128 14.10 9.12 -3.91
C PHE A 128 12.89 9.60 -3.08
N TYR A 129 12.76 9.14 -1.84
CA TYR A 129 11.65 9.51 -0.96
C TYR A 129 11.47 11.03 -0.87
N HIS A 130 10.26 11.54 -1.16
CA HIS A 130 9.91 12.98 -1.14
C HIS A 130 10.71 13.87 -2.13
N CYS A 131 11.20 13.34 -3.24
CA CYS A 131 11.76 14.15 -4.33
C CYS A 131 10.64 14.81 -5.16
N LYS A 132 9.90 15.73 -4.54
CA LYS A 132 8.65 16.31 -5.08
C LYS A 132 8.83 17.12 -6.35
N SER A 133 9.99 17.78 -6.53
CA SER A 133 10.27 18.65 -7.66
C SER A 133 10.89 17.92 -8.87
N LEU A 134 11.19 16.61 -8.71
CA LEU A 134 11.76 15.81 -9.77
C LEU A 134 10.66 15.45 -10.80
N THR A 135 10.74 15.99 -12.01
CA THR A 135 9.71 15.81 -13.05
C THR A 135 10.02 14.67 -14.02
N SER A 136 11.27 14.25 -14.10
CA SER A 136 11.75 13.10 -14.87
C SER A 136 12.91 12.43 -14.14
N LEU A 137 13.05 11.12 -14.33
CA LEU A 137 14.12 10.32 -13.73
C LEU A 137 14.42 9.16 -14.68
N ASP A 138 15.68 9.08 -15.14
CA ASP A 138 16.15 7.94 -15.92
C ASP A 138 16.82 6.91 -15.02
N VAL A 139 16.18 5.75 -14.86
CA VAL A 139 16.71 4.60 -14.12
C VAL A 139 16.99 3.41 -15.03
N SER A 140 17.07 3.64 -16.36
CA SER A 140 17.25 2.60 -17.38
C SER A 140 18.56 1.82 -17.25
N LYS A 141 19.56 2.37 -16.53
CA LYS A 141 20.86 1.74 -16.29
C LYS A 141 20.96 1.06 -14.92
N PHE A 142 19.92 1.12 -14.10
CA PHE A 142 19.96 0.46 -12.78
C PHE A 142 19.92 -1.07 -12.95
N ASP A 143 20.96 -1.74 -12.49
CA ASP A 143 20.96 -3.21 -12.30
C ASP A 143 20.41 -3.49 -10.89
N THR A 144 19.21 -4.03 -10.83
CA THR A 144 18.52 -4.28 -9.55
C THR A 144 18.49 -5.76 -9.16
N LYS A 145 19.27 -6.61 -9.86
CA LYS A 145 19.26 -8.07 -9.64
C LYS A 145 19.60 -8.51 -8.21
N ASN A 146 20.38 -7.69 -7.48
CA ASN A 146 20.81 -7.99 -6.11
C ASN A 146 20.01 -7.22 -5.05
N VAL A 147 19.01 -6.40 -5.46
CA VAL A 147 18.22 -5.59 -4.55
C VAL A 147 17.20 -6.45 -3.81
N GLU A 148 17.18 -6.34 -2.48
CA GLU A 148 16.31 -7.05 -1.56
C GLU A 148 15.19 -6.17 -1.00
N ASP A 149 15.42 -4.84 -0.89
CA ASP A 149 14.49 -3.86 -0.31
C ASP A 149 14.35 -2.63 -1.21
N MET A 150 13.10 -2.40 -1.68
CA MET A 150 12.68 -1.24 -2.47
C MET A 150 11.58 -0.43 -1.76
N ASN A 151 11.40 -0.59 -0.44
CA ASN A 151 10.39 0.15 0.31
C ASN A 151 10.52 1.65 0.08
N GLY A 152 9.43 2.30 -0.32
CA GLY A 152 9.34 3.75 -0.49
C GLY A 152 10.34 4.34 -1.49
N MET A 153 10.90 3.54 -2.44
CA MET A 153 11.97 4.01 -3.33
C MET A 153 11.61 5.31 -4.04
N PHE A 154 10.36 5.47 -4.48
CA PHE A 154 9.84 6.66 -5.16
C PHE A 154 8.69 7.32 -4.40
N ASP A 155 8.53 7.00 -3.08
CA ASP A 155 7.41 7.54 -2.31
C ASP A 155 7.41 9.07 -2.33
N THR A 156 6.25 9.64 -2.69
CA THR A 156 6.01 11.07 -2.80
C THR A 156 6.92 11.79 -3.83
N CYS A 157 7.34 11.07 -4.88
CA CYS A 157 7.87 11.71 -6.09
C CYS A 157 6.73 12.31 -6.91
N SER A 158 6.01 13.27 -6.33
CA SER A 158 4.78 13.82 -6.90
C SER A 158 4.99 14.61 -8.18
N GLY A 159 6.22 15.03 -8.49
CA GLY A 159 6.57 15.70 -9.75
C GLY A 159 6.64 14.78 -10.97
N LEU A 160 6.91 13.47 -10.76
CA LEU A 160 7.06 12.51 -11.84
C LEU A 160 5.76 12.31 -12.61
N THR A 161 5.79 12.52 -13.92
CA THR A 161 4.66 12.27 -14.82
C THR A 161 4.76 10.94 -15.55
N THR A 162 5.98 10.42 -15.68
CA THR A 162 6.34 9.12 -16.24
C THR A 162 7.51 8.53 -15.47
N LEU A 163 7.58 7.22 -15.38
CA LEU A 163 8.71 6.50 -14.80
C LEU A 163 8.82 5.14 -15.50
N ASP A 164 9.97 4.88 -16.12
CA ASP A 164 10.26 3.60 -16.79
C ASP A 164 11.05 2.70 -15.83
N VAL A 165 10.43 1.61 -15.38
CA VAL A 165 11.01 0.56 -14.54
C VAL A 165 11.07 -0.79 -15.25
N SER A 166 10.98 -0.80 -16.59
CA SER A 166 10.94 -2.03 -17.39
C SER A 166 12.22 -2.86 -17.33
N ASN A 167 13.34 -2.26 -16.91
CA ASN A 167 14.61 -2.94 -16.69
C ASN A 167 14.78 -3.52 -15.27
N PHE A 168 13.86 -3.24 -14.34
CA PHE A 168 14.02 -3.69 -12.94
C PHE A 168 13.87 -5.21 -12.83
N ASN A 169 14.87 -5.86 -12.27
CA ASN A 169 14.81 -7.25 -11.84
C ASN A 169 14.45 -7.27 -10.35
N THR A 170 13.24 -7.70 -10.03
CA THR A 170 12.73 -7.71 -8.65
C THR A 170 12.73 -9.12 -8.02
N SER A 171 13.39 -10.09 -8.66
CA SER A 171 13.35 -11.50 -8.23
C SER A 171 13.90 -11.78 -6.81
N ASN A 172 14.78 -10.89 -6.31
CA ASN A 172 15.32 -10.96 -4.95
C ASN A 172 14.62 -10.02 -3.96
N VAL A 173 13.69 -9.18 -4.44
CA VAL A 173 12.99 -8.22 -3.58
C VAL A 173 12.01 -8.93 -2.65
N THR A 174 12.12 -8.64 -1.37
CA THR A 174 11.22 -9.15 -0.31
C THR A 174 10.28 -8.08 0.24
N GLU A 175 10.65 -6.82 0.10
CA GLU A 175 9.93 -5.67 0.62
C GLU A 175 9.76 -4.59 -0.45
N MET A 176 8.48 -4.20 -0.72
CA MET A 176 8.10 -3.26 -1.77
C MET A 176 6.99 -2.30 -1.28
N GLU A 177 6.87 -2.16 0.06
CA GLU A 177 5.84 -1.30 0.65
C GLU A 177 6.06 0.15 0.21
N ALA A 178 4.96 0.82 -0.22
CA ALA A 178 4.95 2.24 -0.61
C ALA A 178 5.91 2.62 -1.76
N MET A 179 6.39 1.67 -2.59
CA MET A 179 7.41 1.96 -3.61
C MET A 179 7.03 3.13 -4.51
N PHE A 180 5.75 3.26 -4.90
CA PHE A 180 5.25 4.34 -5.75
C PHE A 180 4.23 5.22 -5.03
N ALA A 181 4.11 5.11 -3.70
CA ALA A 181 3.15 5.92 -2.95
C ALA A 181 3.34 7.41 -3.23
N GLY A 182 2.26 8.17 -3.33
CA GLY A 182 2.35 9.63 -3.52
C GLY A 182 2.90 10.11 -4.86
N CYS A 183 3.13 9.22 -5.84
CA CYS A 183 3.44 9.60 -7.21
C CYS A 183 2.17 10.16 -7.89
N SER A 184 1.66 11.29 -7.38
CA SER A 184 0.32 11.78 -7.69
C SER A 184 0.11 12.26 -9.12
N ASN A 185 1.19 12.63 -9.84
CA ASN A 185 1.13 13.04 -11.24
C ASN A 185 1.46 11.92 -12.23
N LEU A 186 1.80 10.71 -11.73
CA LEU A 186 2.12 9.57 -12.58
C LEU A 186 0.86 9.09 -13.31
N LYS A 187 0.87 9.14 -14.66
CA LYS A 187 -0.30 8.82 -15.49
C LYS A 187 -0.45 7.35 -15.79
N SER A 188 0.66 6.64 -15.87
CA SER A 188 0.73 5.20 -16.10
C SER A 188 2.04 4.66 -15.56
N ILE A 189 2.07 3.37 -15.27
CA ILE A 189 3.29 2.64 -14.91
C ILE A 189 3.17 1.21 -15.43
N ASP A 190 4.26 0.71 -16.04
CA ASP A 190 4.37 -0.68 -16.47
C ASP A 190 5.23 -1.46 -15.46
N ILE A 191 4.59 -2.40 -14.78
CA ILE A 191 5.20 -3.32 -13.81
C ILE A 191 5.09 -4.78 -14.28
N SER A 192 4.84 -5.01 -15.55
CA SER A 192 4.62 -6.36 -16.12
C SER A 192 5.83 -7.28 -16.02
N ASN A 193 7.02 -6.72 -15.83
CA ASN A 193 8.29 -7.43 -15.63
C ASN A 193 8.59 -7.74 -14.13
N PHE A 194 7.78 -7.24 -13.19
CA PHE A 194 8.06 -7.45 -11.76
C PHE A 194 7.85 -8.91 -11.36
N ASP A 195 8.90 -9.52 -10.83
CA ASP A 195 8.82 -10.82 -10.17
C ASP A 195 8.63 -10.62 -8.66
N THR A 196 7.41 -10.82 -8.19
CA THR A 196 7.05 -10.58 -6.78
C THR A 196 6.89 -11.86 -5.95
N ARG A 197 7.38 -13.02 -6.45
CA ARG A 197 7.26 -14.32 -5.75
C ARG A 197 7.90 -14.35 -4.36
N ASN A 198 8.84 -13.44 -4.08
CA ASN A 198 9.49 -13.33 -2.79
C ASN A 198 8.97 -12.18 -1.93
N VAL A 199 8.10 -11.34 -2.46
CA VAL A 199 7.58 -10.16 -1.76
C VAL A 199 6.58 -10.57 -0.68
N THR A 200 6.79 -10.05 0.54
CA THR A 200 5.93 -10.29 1.70
C THR A 200 5.16 -9.05 2.12
N LEU A 201 5.69 -7.85 1.82
CA LEU A 201 5.09 -6.55 2.13
C LEU A 201 4.88 -5.74 0.86
N ILE A 202 3.59 -5.46 0.55
CA ILE A 202 3.16 -4.71 -0.64
C ILE A 202 2.18 -3.59 -0.28
N GLY A 203 2.00 -3.34 1.02
CA GLY A 203 1.11 -2.29 1.50
C GLY A 203 1.46 -0.94 0.88
N SER A 204 0.45 -0.09 0.65
CA SER A 204 0.65 1.28 0.12
C SER A 204 1.34 1.36 -1.25
N LEU A 205 1.52 0.26 -2.00
CA LEU A 205 2.35 0.25 -3.22
C LEU A 205 2.01 1.38 -4.18
N PHE A 206 0.71 1.67 -4.40
CA PHE A 206 0.22 2.75 -5.27
C PHE A 206 -0.61 3.78 -4.50
N LYS A 207 -0.42 3.89 -3.17
CA LYS A 207 -1.16 4.85 -2.36
C LYS A 207 -1.01 6.27 -2.90
N ASN A 208 -2.14 6.99 -3.09
CA ASN A 208 -2.17 8.36 -3.61
C ASN A 208 -1.56 8.56 -5.03
N CYS A 209 -1.53 7.51 -5.85
CA CYS A 209 -1.26 7.65 -7.29
C CYS A 209 -2.53 8.18 -7.98
N SER A 210 -2.91 9.41 -7.67
CA SER A 210 -4.23 9.97 -8.02
C SER A 210 -4.44 10.22 -9.51
N SER A 211 -3.37 10.30 -10.32
CA SER A 211 -3.49 10.49 -11.78
C SER A 211 -3.54 9.20 -12.59
N LEU A 212 -3.34 8.02 -11.97
CA LEU A 212 -3.51 6.74 -12.65
C LEU A 212 -4.97 6.53 -13.05
N THR A 213 -5.25 6.29 -14.34
CA THR A 213 -6.59 5.97 -14.85
C THR A 213 -6.82 4.47 -15.03
N SER A 214 -5.74 3.72 -15.22
CA SER A 214 -5.72 2.26 -15.26
C SER A 214 -4.41 1.72 -14.68
N LEU A 215 -4.45 0.49 -14.20
CA LEU A 215 -3.27 -0.18 -13.63
C LEU A 215 -3.39 -1.69 -13.87
N ASP A 216 -2.39 -2.29 -14.50
CA ASP A 216 -2.30 -3.74 -14.67
C ASP A 216 -1.46 -4.35 -13.54
N VAL A 217 -2.13 -5.09 -12.64
CA VAL A 217 -1.50 -5.84 -11.56
C VAL A 217 -1.53 -7.35 -11.79
N SER A 218 -1.90 -7.80 -12.98
CA SER A 218 -2.10 -9.23 -13.31
C SER A 218 -0.82 -10.07 -13.24
N LYS A 219 0.35 -9.44 -13.20
CA LYS A 219 1.65 -10.11 -13.08
C LYS A 219 2.17 -10.20 -11.65
N LEU A 220 1.56 -9.48 -10.71
CA LEU A 220 1.98 -9.55 -9.31
C LEU A 220 1.62 -10.93 -8.71
N ASN A 221 2.63 -11.66 -8.31
CA ASN A 221 2.45 -12.85 -7.46
C ASN A 221 2.35 -12.38 -6.01
N THR A 222 1.21 -12.65 -5.37
CA THR A 222 0.94 -12.23 -3.99
C THR A 222 0.82 -13.40 -3.01
N ASP A 223 1.34 -14.58 -3.38
CA ASP A 223 1.24 -15.81 -2.57
C ASP A 223 1.85 -15.69 -1.17
N LYS A 224 2.88 -14.85 -1.00
CA LYS A 224 3.55 -14.63 0.29
C LYS A 224 3.11 -13.35 1.00
N VAL A 225 2.25 -12.56 0.36
CA VAL A 225 1.85 -11.25 0.88
C VAL A 225 0.96 -11.39 2.11
N THR A 226 1.31 -10.68 3.18
CA THR A 226 0.57 -10.70 4.45
C THR A 226 -0.22 -9.43 4.71
N THR A 227 0.06 -8.34 3.99
CA THR A 227 -0.65 -7.07 4.12
C THR A 227 -0.83 -6.39 2.77
N MET A 228 -2.07 -5.94 2.50
CA MET A 228 -2.44 -5.10 1.36
C MET A 228 -3.06 -3.78 1.84
N LYS A 229 -2.74 -3.38 3.10
CA LYS A 229 -3.23 -2.10 3.66
C LYS A 229 -2.89 -0.96 2.70
N TRP A 230 -3.88 -0.12 2.38
CA TRP A 230 -3.73 1.07 1.55
C TRP A 230 -3.14 0.85 0.15
N MET A 231 -3.15 -0.38 -0.39
CA MET A 231 -2.47 -0.68 -1.65
C MET A 231 -2.89 0.25 -2.80
N PHE A 232 -4.18 0.57 -2.89
CA PHE A 232 -4.74 1.48 -3.90
C PHE A 232 -5.40 2.72 -3.28
N TYR A 233 -5.13 3.00 -1.99
CA TYR A 233 -5.69 4.17 -1.31
C TYR A 233 -5.44 5.45 -2.10
N GLY A 234 -6.49 6.24 -2.37
CA GLY A 234 -6.35 7.54 -3.05
C GLY A 234 -6.02 7.48 -4.53
N CYS A 235 -6.16 6.31 -5.19
CA CYS A 235 -6.13 6.20 -6.65
C CYS A 235 -7.46 6.74 -7.21
N SER A 236 -7.69 8.04 -7.04
CA SER A 236 -9.02 8.65 -7.22
C SER A 236 -9.52 8.69 -8.65
N ASN A 237 -8.63 8.67 -9.65
CA ASN A 237 -9.00 8.66 -11.07
C ASN A 237 -8.96 7.26 -11.71
N LEU A 238 -8.74 6.22 -10.91
CA LEU A 238 -8.71 4.86 -11.42
C LEU A 238 -10.11 4.43 -11.86
N GLU A 239 -10.28 4.17 -13.17
CA GLU A 239 -11.58 3.83 -13.78
C GLU A 239 -11.78 2.32 -13.92
N SER A 240 -10.69 1.56 -13.93
CA SER A 240 -10.71 0.10 -13.98
C SER A 240 -9.53 -0.52 -13.25
N LEU A 241 -9.74 -1.70 -12.65
CA LEU A 241 -8.69 -2.44 -11.94
C LEU A 241 -8.99 -3.95 -12.04
N ASP A 242 -8.12 -4.68 -12.71
CA ASP A 242 -8.20 -6.15 -12.80
C ASP A 242 -7.45 -6.79 -11.61
N LEU A 243 -8.22 -7.38 -10.70
CA LEU A 243 -7.71 -8.04 -9.49
C LEU A 243 -7.69 -9.57 -9.63
N SER A 244 -8.06 -10.12 -10.80
CA SER A 244 -8.33 -11.56 -10.99
C SER A 244 -7.12 -12.47 -10.72
N LYS A 245 -5.91 -11.92 -10.61
CA LYS A 245 -4.68 -12.67 -10.35
C LYS A 245 -4.11 -12.46 -8.94
N LEU A 246 -4.66 -11.55 -8.15
CA LEU A 246 -4.19 -11.35 -6.78
C LEU A 246 -4.63 -12.52 -5.89
N ASN A 247 -3.68 -13.22 -5.30
CA ASN A 247 -3.93 -14.21 -4.25
C ASN A 247 -3.95 -13.52 -2.89
N THR A 248 -5.07 -13.61 -2.17
CA THR A 248 -5.25 -12.98 -0.87
C THR A 248 -5.27 -13.97 0.30
N ALA A 249 -5.04 -15.26 0.06
CA ALA A 249 -5.17 -16.32 1.06
C ALA A 249 -4.30 -16.13 2.32
N ASN A 250 -3.15 -15.46 2.19
CA ASN A 250 -2.25 -15.17 3.32
C ASN A 250 -2.40 -13.76 3.90
N VAL A 251 -3.29 -12.93 3.32
CA VAL A 251 -3.47 -11.54 3.73
C VAL A 251 -4.23 -11.47 5.05
N LYS A 252 -3.69 -10.72 6.00
CA LYS A 252 -4.28 -10.47 7.33
C LYS A 252 -4.85 -9.06 7.46
N ASN A 253 -4.36 -8.12 6.67
CA ASN A 253 -4.74 -6.72 6.79
C ASN A 253 -5.06 -6.12 5.42
N MET A 254 -6.34 -5.68 5.25
CA MET A 254 -6.86 -4.99 4.07
C MET A 254 -7.34 -3.57 4.40
N TYR A 255 -6.81 -2.98 5.49
CA TYR A 255 -7.19 -1.63 5.92
C TYR A 255 -7.08 -0.62 4.77
N GLY A 256 -8.21 0.02 4.43
CA GLY A 256 -8.30 1.07 3.43
C GLY A 256 -7.79 0.69 2.04
N MET A 257 -7.81 -0.60 1.66
CA MET A 257 -7.20 -1.07 0.40
C MET A 257 -7.68 -0.28 -0.81
N PHE A 258 -8.97 0.06 -0.89
CA PHE A 258 -9.57 0.83 -1.98
C PHE A 258 -10.11 2.20 -1.52
N ARG A 259 -9.75 2.65 -0.31
CA ARG A 259 -10.26 3.92 0.22
C ARG A 259 -9.90 5.08 -0.72
N TYR A 260 -10.87 5.94 -1.04
CA TYR A 260 -10.76 7.04 -2.00
C TYR A 260 -10.50 6.62 -3.45
N CYS A 261 -10.80 5.39 -3.85
CA CYS A 261 -10.91 5.02 -5.27
C CYS A 261 -12.25 5.51 -5.84
N SER A 262 -12.39 6.83 -5.91
CA SER A 262 -13.68 7.49 -6.12
C SER A 262 -14.24 7.35 -7.54
N SER A 263 -13.42 6.98 -8.53
CA SER A 263 -13.85 6.81 -9.93
C SER A 263 -14.14 5.35 -10.34
N LEU A 264 -13.87 4.35 -9.47
CA LEU A 264 -14.14 2.95 -9.79
C LEU A 264 -15.64 2.65 -9.78
N PRO A 265 -16.23 2.21 -10.91
CA PRO A 265 -17.67 1.91 -10.99
C PRO A 265 -18.02 0.51 -10.45
N SER A 266 -17.06 -0.41 -10.46
CA SER A 266 -17.20 -1.78 -9.97
C SER A 266 -15.83 -2.39 -9.61
N LEU A 267 -15.86 -3.42 -8.78
CA LEU A 267 -14.70 -4.24 -8.43
C LEU A 267 -15.08 -5.72 -8.52
N ASP A 268 -14.31 -6.52 -9.25
CA ASP A 268 -14.43 -7.98 -9.22
C ASP A 268 -13.52 -8.54 -8.11
N LEU A 269 -14.16 -8.97 -7.02
CA LEU A 269 -13.50 -9.55 -5.86
C LEU A 269 -13.73 -11.06 -5.75
N SER A 270 -14.20 -11.71 -6.82
CA SER A 270 -14.63 -13.12 -6.83
C SER A 270 -13.51 -14.10 -6.46
N ASN A 271 -12.23 -13.71 -6.63
CA ASN A 271 -11.06 -14.50 -6.26
C ASN A 271 -10.49 -14.18 -4.87
N PHE A 272 -11.06 -13.21 -4.13
CA PHE A 272 -10.55 -12.84 -2.81
C PHE A 272 -10.87 -13.93 -1.78
N ASP A 273 -9.84 -14.51 -1.18
CA ASP A 273 -9.94 -15.33 0.03
C ASP A 273 -9.67 -14.43 1.25
N THR A 274 -10.70 -14.24 2.08
CA THR A 274 -10.62 -13.34 3.23
C THR A 274 -10.59 -14.08 4.57
N GLN A 275 -10.47 -15.42 4.56
CA GLN A 275 -10.56 -16.24 5.79
C GLN A 275 -9.53 -15.87 6.86
N ASN A 276 -8.36 -15.33 6.46
CA ASN A 276 -7.28 -14.93 7.35
C ASN A 276 -7.27 -13.43 7.69
N VAL A 277 -8.18 -12.66 7.09
CA VAL A 277 -8.24 -11.20 7.30
C VAL A 277 -8.82 -10.88 8.68
N THR A 278 -8.14 -10.01 9.41
CA THR A 278 -8.54 -9.54 10.75
C THR A 278 -8.96 -8.07 10.77
N ASN A 279 -8.55 -7.28 9.77
CA ASN A 279 -8.84 -5.85 9.67
C ASN A 279 -9.33 -5.49 8.26
N MET A 280 -10.58 -4.99 8.16
CA MET A 280 -11.22 -4.46 6.95
C MET A 280 -11.69 -3.01 7.12
N THR A 281 -11.15 -2.31 8.13
CA THR A 281 -11.45 -0.89 8.37
C THR A 281 -11.31 -0.10 7.08
N ASP A 282 -12.29 0.74 6.77
CA ASP A 282 -12.26 1.66 5.63
C ASP A 282 -12.01 1.01 4.26
N MET A 283 -12.20 -0.31 4.08
CA MET A 283 -11.76 -1.01 2.87
C MET A 283 -12.31 -0.37 1.58
N PHE A 284 -13.57 0.07 1.57
CA PHE A 284 -14.22 0.71 0.42
C PHE A 284 -14.64 2.16 0.72
N ASN A 285 -14.10 2.76 1.78
CA ASN A 285 -14.46 4.12 2.19
C ASN A 285 -14.18 5.13 1.07
N HIS A 286 -15.18 6.00 0.74
CA HIS A 286 -15.13 6.95 -0.38
C HIS A 286 -14.97 6.31 -1.78
N CYS A 287 -15.40 5.07 -1.97
CA CYS A 287 -15.59 4.52 -3.31
C CYS A 287 -16.93 5.03 -3.88
N SER A 288 -17.01 6.34 -4.11
CA SER A 288 -18.27 7.06 -4.36
C SER A 288 -18.93 6.77 -5.70
N SER A 289 -18.19 6.17 -6.66
CA SER A 289 -18.74 5.75 -7.96
C SER A 289 -19.15 4.28 -8.04
N LEU A 290 -18.90 3.48 -6.98
CA LEU A 290 -19.32 2.07 -6.97
C LEU A 290 -20.83 1.96 -7.08
N THR A 291 -21.31 1.30 -8.15
CA THR A 291 -22.73 1.04 -8.40
C THR A 291 -23.15 -0.37 -8.01
N SER A 292 -22.19 -1.27 -7.83
CA SER A 292 -22.41 -2.64 -7.37
C SER A 292 -21.17 -3.17 -6.67
N LEU A 293 -21.36 -4.07 -5.69
CA LEU A 293 -20.28 -4.75 -4.99
C LEU A 293 -20.76 -6.15 -4.58
N ASP A 294 -20.07 -7.19 -5.07
CA ASP A 294 -20.36 -8.59 -4.71
C ASP A 294 -19.36 -9.06 -3.63
N LEU A 295 -19.86 -9.34 -2.44
CA LEU A 295 -19.11 -9.81 -1.28
C LEU A 295 -19.46 -11.27 -0.93
N SER A 296 -20.14 -12.00 -1.82
CA SER A 296 -20.70 -13.33 -1.52
C SER A 296 -19.66 -14.38 -1.10
N ASN A 297 -18.38 -14.18 -1.46
CA ASN A 297 -17.27 -15.04 -1.10
C ASN A 297 -16.48 -14.57 0.15
N PHE A 298 -16.84 -13.44 0.76
CA PHE A 298 -16.12 -12.95 1.94
C PHE A 298 -16.41 -13.80 3.17
N ASP A 299 -15.35 -14.37 3.77
CA ASP A 299 -15.36 -14.97 5.11
C ASP A 299 -14.76 -13.97 6.10
N THR A 300 -15.61 -13.36 6.93
CA THR A 300 -15.20 -12.33 7.89
C THR A 300 -15.19 -12.82 9.34
N LYS A 301 -15.16 -14.13 9.56
CA LYS A 301 -15.19 -14.73 10.91
C LYS A 301 -14.07 -14.25 11.85
N ASN A 302 -12.92 -13.85 11.28
CA ASN A 302 -11.74 -13.37 12.01
C ASN A 302 -11.64 -11.84 12.10
N VAL A 303 -12.57 -11.11 11.44
CA VAL A 303 -12.55 -9.65 11.43
C VAL A 303 -13.08 -9.10 12.75
N THR A 304 -12.34 -8.19 13.35
CA THR A 304 -12.68 -7.54 14.61
C THR A 304 -13.07 -6.07 14.46
N ASP A 305 -12.69 -5.44 13.35
CA ASP A 305 -12.94 -4.02 13.07
C ASP A 305 -13.45 -3.87 11.62
N MET A 306 -14.69 -3.35 11.49
CA MET A 306 -15.35 -3.02 10.22
C MET A 306 -15.70 -1.53 10.15
N SER A 307 -15.04 -0.70 10.97
CA SER A 307 -15.31 0.73 10.98
C SER A 307 -15.08 1.35 9.60
N GLY A 308 -16.01 2.21 9.17
CA GLY A 308 -15.97 2.92 7.91
C GLY A 308 -15.96 2.06 6.64
N MET A 309 -16.18 0.73 6.72
CA MET A 309 -15.94 -0.20 5.59
C MET A 309 -16.64 0.23 4.29
N PHE A 310 -17.84 0.79 4.36
CA PHE A 310 -18.61 1.25 3.21
C PHE A 310 -18.93 2.75 3.27
N ALA A 311 -18.30 3.50 4.19
CA ALA A 311 -18.59 4.91 4.34
C ALA A 311 -18.38 5.67 3.01
N TYR A 312 -19.31 6.57 2.68
CA TYR A 312 -19.30 7.35 1.44
C TYR A 312 -19.34 6.54 0.13
N CYS A 313 -19.82 5.29 0.16
CA CYS A 313 -20.20 4.57 -1.05
C CYS A 313 -21.54 5.10 -1.59
N SER A 314 -21.54 6.36 -1.99
CA SER A 314 -22.76 7.15 -2.22
C SER A 314 -23.56 6.75 -3.48
N ALA A 315 -22.94 6.01 -4.43
CA ALA A 315 -23.61 5.55 -5.64
C ALA A 315 -24.20 4.12 -5.53
N LEU A 316 -24.03 3.41 -4.39
CA LEU A 316 -24.60 2.08 -4.21
C LEU A 316 -26.12 2.14 -3.93
N PRO A 317 -26.98 1.63 -4.81
CA PRO A 317 -28.43 1.60 -4.57
C PRO A 317 -28.85 0.46 -3.64
N SER A 318 -28.06 -0.59 -3.56
CA SER A 318 -28.27 -1.76 -2.71
C SER A 318 -26.93 -2.43 -2.39
N LEU A 319 -26.86 -3.13 -1.26
CA LEU A 319 -25.67 -3.86 -0.84
C LEU A 319 -26.07 -5.17 -0.16
N ASP A 320 -25.65 -6.32 -0.75
CA ASP A 320 -25.84 -7.63 -0.14
C ASP A 320 -24.63 -7.95 0.78
N ILE A 321 -24.88 -7.93 2.07
CA ILE A 321 -23.91 -8.20 3.13
C ILE A 321 -24.26 -9.47 3.92
N SER A 322 -25.08 -10.33 3.34
CA SER A 322 -25.52 -11.57 4.00
C SER A 322 -24.41 -12.59 4.25
N SER A 323 -23.27 -12.46 3.55
CA SER A 323 -22.06 -13.28 3.77
C SER A 323 -21.26 -12.84 5.00
N LEU A 324 -21.39 -11.59 5.44
CA LEU A 324 -20.55 -11.04 6.50
C LEU A 324 -20.89 -11.64 7.86
N ASN A 325 -19.92 -12.29 8.48
CA ASN A 325 -19.99 -12.78 9.86
C ASN A 325 -19.46 -11.71 10.82
N THR A 326 -20.31 -11.11 11.63
CA THR A 326 -19.95 -10.02 12.54
C THR A 326 -19.77 -10.47 13.99
N SER A 327 -19.77 -11.76 14.28
CA SER A 327 -19.75 -12.29 15.65
C SER A 327 -18.49 -11.95 16.46
N ASN A 328 -17.42 -11.52 15.81
CA ASN A 328 -16.17 -11.08 16.45
C ASN A 328 -15.91 -9.57 16.30
N VAL A 329 -16.80 -8.85 15.62
CA VAL A 329 -16.64 -7.41 15.41
C VAL A 329 -16.93 -6.64 16.70
N THR A 330 -16.04 -5.71 17.02
CA THR A 330 -16.16 -4.82 18.18
C THR A 330 -16.42 -3.37 17.80
N ASP A 331 -16.04 -2.96 16.57
CA ASP A 331 -16.21 -1.59 16.05
C ASP A 331 -16.95 -1.60 14.72
N MET A 332 -18.09 -0.86 14.65
CA MET A 332 -18.88 -0.60 13.45
C MET A 332 -19.07 0.91 13.23
N THR A 333 -18.22 1.74 13.82
CA THR A 333 -18.24 3.20 13.64
C THR A 333 -18.25 3.55 12.16
N TRP A 334 -19.19 4.38 11.70
CA TRP A 334 -19.31 4.86 10.32
C TRP A 334 -19.47 3.78 9.26
N MET A 335 -19.77 2.53 9.59
CA MET A 335 -19.73 1.42 8.63
C MET A 335 -20.53 1.70 7.35
N PHE A 336 -21.69 2.36 7.45
CA PHE A 336 -22.55 2.75 6.34
C PHE A 336 -22.79 4.27 6.29
N TYR A 337 -21.86 5.06 6.79
CA TYR A 337 -21.98 6.52 6.82
C TYR A 337 -22.09 7.09 5.41
N SER A 338 -23.11 7.91 5.14
CA SER A 338 -23.29 8.63 3.86
C SER A 338 -23.34 7.73 2.60
N CYS A 339 -23.90 6.53 2.72
CA CYS A 339 -24.29 5.70 1.57
C CYS A 339 -25.63 6.20 1.01
N SER A 340 -25.64 7.41 0.49
CA SER A 340 -26.85 8.21 0.25
C SER A 340 -27.84 7.61 -0.77
N MET A 341 -27.42 6.68 -1.65
CA MET A 341 -28.29 5.99 -2.61
C MET A 341 -28.94 4.72 -2.05
N LEU A 342 -28.52 4.22 -0.86
CA LEU A 342 -29.10 3.03 -0.27
C LEU A 342 -30.56 3.29 0.10
N GLU A 343 -31.49 2.45 -0.43
CA GLU A 343 -32.93 2.51 -0.12
C GLU A 343 -33.30 1.59 1.06
N SER A 344 -32.60 0.48 1.21
CA SER A 344 -32.79 -0.47 2.30
C SER A 344 -31.52 -1.24 2.62
N LEU A 345 -31.43 -1.79 3.84
CA LEU A 345 -30.30 -2.59 4.29
C LEU A 345 -30.78 -3.79 5.12
N ASP A 346 -30.29 -4.99 4.79
CA ASP A 346 -30.63 -6.21 5.54
C ASP A 346 -29.45 -6.64 6.45
N LEU A 347 -29.58 -6.37 7.73
CA LEU A 347 -28.67 -6.75 8.81
C LEU A 347 -29.19 -7.97 9.60
N SER A 348 -30.13 -8.74 9.08
CA SER A 348 -30.73 -9.86 9.81
C SER A 348 -29.73 -10.94 10.22
N ARG A 349 -28.55 -10.99 9.56
CA ARG A 349 -27.46 -11.91 9.88
C ARG A 349 -26.43 -11.35 10.83
N PHE A 350 -26.46 -10.05 11.12
CA PHE A 350 -25.50 -9.42 12.00
C PHE A 350 -25.70 -9.88 13.45
N ASN A 351 -24.61 -10.30 14.09
CA ASN A 351 -24.50 -10.50 15.52
C ASN A 351 -23.69 -9.34 16.10
N THR A 352 -24.30 -8.53 16.96
CA THR A 352 -23.69 -7.34 17.54
C THR A 352 -23.39 -7.46 19.04
N GLU A 353 -23.42 -8.69 19.59
CA GLU A 353 -23.18 -8.92 21.01
C GLU A 353 -21.85 -8.36 21.53
N LYS A 354 -20.81 -8.33 20.69
CA LYS A 354 -19.48 -7.82 21.03
C LYS A 354 -19.23 -6.39 20.61
N VAL A 355 -20.15 -5.76 19.90
CA VAL A 355 -19.95 -4.42 19.36
C VAL A 355 -20.05 -3.40 20.47
N THR A 356 -18.96 -2.64 20.67
CA THR A 356 -18.85 -1.61 21.71
C THR A 356 -19.05 -0.20 21.17
N THR A 357 -18.91 0.02 19.85
CA THR A 357 -19.09 1.32 19.22
C THR A 357 -19.81 1.21 17.89
N MET A 358 -20.82 2.08 17.68
CA MET A 358 -21.60 2.24 16.47
C MET A 358 -21.79 3.73 16.10
N ASN A 359 -20.86 4.59 16.51
CA ASN A 359 -21.00 6.02 16.22
C ASN A 359 -21.29 6.26 14.75
N ARG A 360 -22.38 6.99 14.49
CA ARG A 360 -22.78 7.42 13.15
C ARG A 360 -22.85 6.29 12.12
N MET A 361 -23.13 5.04 12.57
CA MET A 361 -23.08 3.86 11.70
C MET A 361 -23.96 4.01 10.44
N PHE A 362 -25.12 4.64 10.56
CA PHE A 362 -26.05 4.88 9.44
C PHE A 362 -26.24 6.36 9.11
N ALA A 363 -25.48 7.25 9.73
CA ALA A 363 -25.66 8.69 9.57
C ALA A 363 -25.61 9.13 8.09
N PHE A 364 -26.41 10.15 7.74
CA PHE A 364 -26.47 10.78 6.40
C PHE A 364 -26.91 9.82 5.28
N ASN A 365 -27.75 8.83 5.58
CA ASN A 365 -28.42 7.99 4.60
C ASN A 365 -29.83 8.53 4.31
N GLU A 366 -29.89 9.59 3.51
CA GLU A 366 -31.11 10.36 3.29
C GLU A 366 -32.18 9.57 2.52
N ASN A 367 -31.83 8.52 1.78
CA ASN A 367 -32.76 7.69 1.01
C ASN A 367 -33.13 6.38 1.69
N ILE A 368 -32.46 5.99 2.77
CA ILE A 368 -32.78 4.74 3.45
C ILE A 368 -34.15 4.80 4.09
N THR A 369 -35.03 3.86 3.71
CA THR A 369 -36.39 3.75 4.24
C THR A 369 -36.53 2.65 5.26
N THR A 370 -35.74 1.57 5.13
CA THR A 370 -35.89 0.38 5.97
C THR A 370 -34.56 -0.28 6.28
N ILE A 371 -34.31 -0.59 7.54
CA ILE A 371 -33.21 -1.42 8.00
C ILE A 371 -33.78 -2.66 8.68
N TYR A 372 -33.54 -3.83 8.10
CA TYR A 372 -33.99 -5.11 8.64
C TYR A 372 -32.97 -5.67 9.62
N VAL A 373 -33.42 -6.14 10.79
CA VAL A 373 -32.58 -6.77 11.81
C VAL A 373 -33.24 -8.03 12.38
N SER A 374 -32.44 -8.90 13.04
CA SER A 374 -32.92 -10.04 13.82
C SER A 374 -32.71 -9.80 15.33
N ASP A 375 -33.11 -10.79 16.14
CA ASP A 375 -32.89 -10.78 17.60
C ASP A 375 -31.40 -10.82 17.98
N LYS A 376 -30.47 -11.06 17.03
CA LYS A 376 -29.01 -11.01 17.23
C LYS A 376 -28.44 -9.60 17.14
N PHE A 377 -29.22 -8.63 16.62
CA PHE A 377 -28.82 -7.24 16.63
C PHE A 377 -29.17 -6.63 17.99
N VAL A 378 -28.19 -6.53 18.86
CA VAL A 378 -28.33 -6.01 20.23
C VAL A 378 -27.40 -4.84 20.47
N THR A 379 -27.76 -3.96 21.41
CA THR A 379 -27.00 -2.74 21.73
C THR A 379 -26.48 -2.75 23.17
N THR A 380 -26.53 -3.91 23.84
CA THR A 380 -26.23 -4.04 25.26
C THR A 380 -24.77 -3.77 25.62
N ALA A 381 -23.84 -4.07 24.70
CA ALA A 381 -22.41 -3.83 24.90
C ALA A 381 -21.96 -2.42 24.46
N LEU A 382 -22.85 -1.63 23.82
CA LEU A 382 -22.47 -0.31 23.32
C LEU A 382 -22.11 0.66 24.45
N THR A 383 -20.90 1.19 24.36
CA THR A 383 -20.37 2.26 25.21
C THR A 383 -20.28 3.59 24.46
N ASN A 384 -20.29 3.53 23.12
CA ASN A 384 -20.21 4.70 22.26
C ASN A 384 -21.22 4.56 21.09
N ASP A 385 -22.26 5.39 21.10
CA ASP A 385 -23.45 5.29 20.26
C ASP A 385 -23.95 6.66 19.76
N GLU A 386 -23.03 7.63 19.61
CA GLU A 386 -23.37 8.99 19.20
C GLU A 386 -23.92 9.01 17.75
N ASP A 387 -25.08 9.66 17.56
CA ASP A 387 -25.63 10.02 16.25
C ASP A 387 -25.80 8.83 15.27
N ILE A 388 -26.09 7.61 15.74
CA ILE A 388 -26.20 6.42 14.88
C ILE A 388 -27.01 6.68 13.60
N PHE A 389 -28.13 7.44 13.71
CA PHE A 389 -29.11 7.67 12.64
C PHE A 389 -29.21 9.12 12.19
N ILE A 390 -28.29 10.01 12.57
CA ILE A 390 -28.42 11.43 12.18
C ILE A 390 -28.63 11.58 10.66
N ASN A 391 -29.62 12.41 10.26
CA ASN A 391 -30.00 12.66 8.86
C ASN A 391 -30.48 11.44 8.05
N CYS A 392 -31.05 10.40 8.70
CA CYS A 392 -31.76 9.32 8.04
C CYS A 392 -33.25 9.67 7.86
N SER A 393 -33.56 10.78 7.22
CA SER A 393 -34.88 11.44 7.25
C SER A 393 -36.08 10.62 6.73
N LYS A 394 -35.82 9.58 5.93
CA LYS A 394 -36.86 8.68 5.39
C LYS A 394 -36.98 7.35 6.14
N LEU A 395 -36.13 7.13 7.15
CA LEU A 395 -36.07 5.87 7.86
C LEU A 395 -37.32 5.65 8.70
N LYS A 396 -37.92 4.45 8.57
CA LYS A 396 -39.13 4.05 9.25
C LYS A 396 -39.04 2.60 9.69
N GLY A 397 -39.18 2.39 10.99
CA GLY A 397 -39.35 1.08 11.61
C GLY A 397 -40.65 1.00 12.37
N ALA A 398 -40.58 0.67 13.67
CA ALA A 398 -41.74 0.76 14.56
C ALA A 398 -42.21 2.21 14.74
N ILE A 399 -41.30 3.16 14.61
CA ILE A 399 -41.58 4.61 14.55
C ILE A 399 -40.91 5.23 13.33
N GLU A 400 -41.37 6.43 12.94
CA GLU A 400 -40.71 7.25 11.91
C GLU A 400 -39.53 8.00 12.50
N TYR A 401 -38.53 8.32 11.66
CA TYR A 401 -37.37 9.10 12.07
C TYR A 401 -37.76 10.47 12.64
N GLU A 402 -37.14 10.83 13.75
CA GLU A 402 -37.30 12.13 14.38
C GLU A 402 -35.92 12.78 14.58
N TYR A 403 -35.77 14.00 14.08
CA TYR A 403 -34.50 14.76 14.19
C TYR A 403 -34.09 14.93 15.67
N GLY A 404 -32.80 14.71 15.95
CA GLY A 404 -32.24 14.77 17.29
C GLY A 404 -32.42 13.48 18.13
N LYS A 405 -33.09 12.46 17.58
CA LYS A 405 -33.24 11.13 18.20
C LYS A 405 -32.39 10.11 17.44
N GLY A 406 -31.13 9.94 17.82
CA GLY A 406 -30.15 9.16 17.07
C GLY A 406 -29.36 8.13 17.84
N GLY A 407 -29.60 7.95 19.14
CA GLY A 407 -28.85 7.05 20.01
C GLY A 407 -29.29 5.57 19.92
N LYS A 408 -28.65 4.71 20.70
CA LYS A 408 -28.88 3.25 20.72
C LYS A 408 -30.30 2.85 21.14
N GLU A 409 -31.00 3.71 21.87
CA GLU A 409 -32.39 3.49 22.31
C GLU A 409 -33.35 3.38 21.11
N PHE A 410 -32.97 3.94 19.94
CA PHE A 410 -33.74 3.81 18.68
C PHE A 410 -33.22 2.66 17.79
N ALA A 411 -32.12 2.01 18.13
CA ALA A 411 -31.53 0.90 17.36
C ALA A 411 -32.20 -0.44 17.70
N ASN A 412 -33.53 -0.51 17.58
CA ASN A 412 -34.31 -1.71 17.81
C ASN A 412 -35.56 -1.71 16.93
N TYR A 413 -36.23 -2.87 16.81
CA TYR A 413 -37.43 -3.07 15.98
C TYR A 413 -38.76 -3.01 16.77
N THR A 414 -38.73 -2.81 18.08
CA THR A 414 -39.96 -2.77 18.91
C THR A 414 -40.47 -1.36 19.12
N THR A 415 -39.57 -0.41 19.34
CA THR A 415 -39.87 1.00 19.64
C THR A 415 -38.98 1.97 18.88
N GLY A 416 -38.13 1.47 18.00
CA GLY A 416 -37.10 2.23 17.28
C GLY A 416 -37.25 2.22 15.76
N TYR A 417 -36.16 2.49 15.08
CA TYR A 417 -36.10 2.70 13.63
C TYR A 417 -35.90 1.43 12.80
N PHE A 418 -35.75 0.27 13.42
CA PHE A 418 -35.54 -0.97 12.69
C PHE A 418 -36.87 -1.69 12.41
N THR A 419 -36.82 -2.55 11.40
CA THR A 419 -37.89 -3.49 11.05
C THR A 419 -37.42 -4.90 11.39
N LYS A 420 -38.22 -5.68 12.11
CA LYS A 420 -37.88 -7.09 12.38
C LYS A 420 -37.91 -7.88 11.07
N SER A 421 -36.77 -8.53 10.74
CA SER A 421 -36.75 -9.48 9.65
C SER A 421 -37.59 -10.70 10.03
N THR A 422 -38.59 -11.01 9.22
CA THR A 422 -39.43 -12.20 9.39
C THR A 422 -38.83 -13.46 8.76
N THR A 423 -37.66 -13.33 8.14
CA THR A 423 -37.00 -14.42 7.41
C THR A 423 -35.66 -14.77 8.04
N THR A 424 -35.59 -15.93 8.65
CA THR A 424 -34.34 -16.66 8.93
C THR A 424 -33.86 -17.33 7.65
N GLY A 425 -33.39 -16.51 6.67
CA GLY A 425 -32.97 -17.03 5.36
C GLY A 425 -34.01 -16.77 4.27
N ILE A 426 -33.52 -16.69 3.06
CA ILE A 426 -34.22 -16.47 1.78
C ILE A 426 -35.72 -16.86 1.85
N LYS A 427 -36.59 -15.87 1.64
CA LYS A 427 -38.03 -16.13 1.53
C LYS A 427 -38.24 -17.26 0.51
N PRO A 428 -38.91 -18.39 0.84
CA PRO A 428 -39.32 -19.30 -0.19
C PRO A 428 -40.21 -18.50 -1.15
N LEU A 429 -39.88 -18.51 -2.43
CA LEU A 429 -40.71 -17.87 -3.42
C LEU A 429 -42.04 -18.60 -3.40
N ASP A 430 -43.14 -17.89 -3.14
CA ASP A 430 -44.46 -18.39 -3.49
C ASP A 430 -44.55 -18.34 -5.01
N THR A 431 -44.38 -19.50 -5.63
CA THR A 431 -44.34 -19.65 -7.08
C THR A 431 -45.70 -19.54 -7.72
N SER A 432 -46.79 -19.39 -6.93
CA SER A 432 -48.18 -19.36 -7.41
C SER A 432 -48.54 -18.03 -8.10
N ASP A 433 -47.80 -16.93 -7.85
CA ASP A 433 -48.14 -15.59 -8.33
C ASP A 433 -47.29 -15.07 -9.50
N TYR A 434 -46.38 -15.87 -10.07
CA TYR A 434 -45.42 -15.37 -11.06
C TYR A 434 -45.63 -15.91 -12.47
N HIS A 435 -46.14 -15.09 -13.36
CA HIS A 435 -45.98 -15.25 -14.81
C HIS A 435 -44.57 -14.72 -15.16
N THR A 436 -43.58 -15.59 -15.27
CA THR A 436 -42.18 -15.23 -15.50
C THR A 436 -41.92 -14.91 -16.96
N THR A 437 -41.17 -13.83 -17.23
CA THR A 437 -40.69 -13.50 -18.57
C THR A 437 -39.31 -14.11 -18.89
N GLY A 438 -38.57 -14.61 -17.91
CA GLY A 438 -37.33 -15.37 -18.12
C GLY A 438 -36.52 -15.60 -16.84
N TYR A 439 -35.69 -16.68 -16.84
CA TYR A 439 -34.74 -17.00 -15.81
C TYR A 439 -33.32 -16.79 -16.35
N TYR A 440 -32.44 -16.17 -15.57
CA TYR A 440 -31.07 -15.88 -15.97
C TYR A 440 -30.09 -16.27 -14.87
N ASP A 441 -28.87 -16.66 -15.23
CA ASP A 441 -27.78 -16.74 -14.24
C ASP A 441 -27.16 -15.36 -13.96
N LEU A 442 -26.19 -15.33 -13.06
CA LEU A 442 -25.46 -14.09 -12.72
C LEU A 442 -24.68 -13.50 -13.90
N HIS A 443 -24.46 -14.29 -14.97
CA HIS A 443 -23.77 -13.87 -16.19
C HIS A 443 -24.75 -13.47 -17.31
N GLY A 444 -26.06 -13.40 -17.00
CA GLY A 444 -27.10 -13.02 -17.96
C GLY A 444 -27.50 -14.13 -18.94
N ARG A 445 -27.08 -15.39 -18.75
CA ARG A 445 -27.49 -16.52 -19.61
C ARG A 445 -28.92 -16.92 -19.28
N HIS A 446 -29.80 -16.99 -20.30
CA HIS A 446 -31.21 -17.37 -20.18
C HIS A 446 -31.39 -18.89 -19.99
N PHE A 447 -32.37 -19.24 -19.18
CA PHE A 447 -32.83 -20.63 -18.97
C PHE A 447 -34.34 -20.72 -19.04
N ASP A 448 -34.83 -21.92 -19.35
CA ASP A 448 -36.25 -22.19 -19.38
C ASP A 448 -36.83 -22.51 -17.98
N ASN A 449 -35.99 -22.88 -17.02
CA ASN A 449 -36.38 -23.24 -15.66
C ASN A 449 -35.32 -22.80 -14.63
N LEU A 450 -35.74 -22.64 -13.37
CA LEU A 450 -34.85 -22.38 -12.23
C LEU A 450 -33.81 -23.49 -12.07
N LYS A 451 -32.54 -23.12 -11.91
CA LYS A 451 -31.46 -24.02 -11.63
C LYS A 451 -31.03 -23.94 -10.14
N LYS A 452 -30.47 -25.03 -9.64
CA LYS A 452 -29.84 -25.01 -8.31
C LYS A 452 -28.78 -23.89 -8.24
N GLY A 453 -28.82 -23.11 -7.20
CA GLY A 453 -27.96 -21.94 -7.02
C GLY A 453 -28.72 -20.63 -7.20
N ILE A 454 -28.00 -19.56 -7.52
CA ILE A 454 -28.56 -18.21 -7.64
C ILE A 454 -29.08 -18.01 -9.06
N ASN A 455 -30.35 -17.59 -9.17
CA ASN A 455 -31.04 -17.25 -10.42
C ASN A 455 -31.53 -15.80 -10.36
N ILE A 456 -31.52 -15.14 -11.52
CA ILE A 456 -32.15 -13.83 -11.72
C ILE A 456 -33.47 -14.05 -12.46
N ILE A 457 -34.57 -13.61 -11.88
CA ILE A 457 -35.87 -13.63 -12.52
C ILE A 457 -36.19 -12.23 -12.97
N ARG A 458 -36.42 -12.04 -14.27
CA ARG A 458 -36.87 -10.76 -14.84
C ARG A 458 -38.34 -10.85 -15.20
N ARG A 459 -39.13 -9.90 -14.68
CA ARG A 459 -40.58 -9.79 -14.94
C ARG A 459 -41.00 -8.33 -14.97
N ASP A 460 -41.70 -7.91 -16.01
CA ASP A 460 -42.40 -6.61 -16.12
C ASP A 460 -41.57 -5.43 -15.57
N ASN A 461 -40.32 -5.23 -16.03
CA ASN A 461 -39.38 -4.21 -15.56
C ASN A 461 -38.87 -4.37 -14.12
N LYS A 462 -39.14 -5.48 -13.44
CA LYS A 462 -38.54 -5.83 -12.15
C LYS A 462 -37.60 -7.01 -12.32
N THR A 463 -36.47 -6.94 -11.60
CA THR A 463 -35.50 -8.03 -11.55
C THR A 463 -35.38 -8.52 -10.10
N VAL A 464 -35.49 -9.82 -9.90
CA VAL A 464 -35.43 -10.45 -8.57
C VAL A 464 -34.33 -11.51 -8.57
N LYS A 465 -33.44 -11.49 -7.59
CA LYS A 465 -32.44 -12.53 -7.35
C LYS A 465 -33.06 -13.63 -6.49
N VAL A 466 -32.99 -14.88 -6.92
CA VAL A 466 -33.57 -16.03 -6.23
C VAL A 466 -32.54 -17.11 -6.07
N SER A 467 -32.40 -17.65 -4.86
CA SER A 467 -31.60 -18.84 -4.62
C SER A 467 -32.45 -20.08 -4.56
N VAL A 468 -32.10 -21.08 -5.35
CA VAL A 468 -32.74 -22.41 -5.36
C VAL A 468 -31.80 -23.42 -4.70
N LYS A 469 -32.28 -24.06 -3.65
CA LYS A 469 -31.53 -25.11 -2.91
C LYS A 469 -31.41 -26.43 -3.68
#